data_9c70f475c13c7fb3e6448c23310d9490
#
_entry.id   9c70f475c13c7fb3e6448c23310d9490
#
_cell.length_a   1.000
_cell.length_b   1.000
_cell.length_c   1.000
_cell.angle_alpha   90.00
_cell.angle_beta   90.00
_cell.angle_gamma   90.00
#
_symmetry.space_group_name_H-M   'P 1'
#
loop_
_entity.id
_entity.type
_entity.pdbx_description
1 polymer ?
#
loop_
_entity_poly.entity_id
_entity_poly.type
_entity_poly.pdbx_seq_one_letter_code
_entity_poly.pdbx_strand_id
1 'polypeptide(L)'
;MEFLNSIVGQINNILWSYVLIALLILSGLLYTIRTGFAQGRLLGDMVALITGKLSSLRDGEKKVAGQVTGFQAFCIAVASHVGTGNLAGVAIAVAVGGPGALFWMWVIALLGGATSLIENTLAQTYKVKEGNGFRGGPSYYMEKALGQKTLGYIFSVIVIVTFAFVFNTVQANTIAQAFETTFNMSSVVAGVILAALTALIIFGGLNRIANVVSFMVPVMAIGYVIVALYVLIVNVVHIPRLFMSIIEAAFGIKQAVGGAIGVAMLQGIKRGLYSNEAGMGSAPNAAATSNVSHPVKQGLLQAFGVFVDTILICSATGFIVLLYPEYNTIGEKGIKLTQLALSHSVGAWGAGFITLCIFLFAFSSLVGNYYYGEANLEFLTKSKTSMLVFRVLTVACVYLGSVASLGLVWDIADVSMGIMALMNIVVIAILSPKAVAIINDYIKQRKEGKNPVFRAKDIPGLENTECWDD
;
A
#
# COMPACT_ATOMS: atom_id res chain seq x y z
N MET A 1 30.30 -0.79 -3.67
CA MET A 1 29.24 -0.41 -2.73
C MET A 1 29.08 1.11 -2.63
N GLU A 2 30.15 1.88 -2.34
CA GLU A 2 30.06 3.36 -2.22
C GLU A 2 29.56 4.05 -3.50
N PHE A 3 30.01 3.63 -4.68
CA PHE A 3 29.55 4.14 -5.96
C PHE A 3 28.03 3.92 -6.17
N LEU A 4 27.53 2.73 -5.85
CA LEU A 4 26.11 2.40 -5.95
C LEU A 4 25.27 3.25 -4.97
N ASN A 5 25.71 3.36 -3.72
CA ASN A 5 25.05 4.19 -2.71
C ASN A 5 25.02 5.67 -3.13
N SER A 6 26.10 6.20 -3.75
CA SER A 6 26.14 7.58 -4.24
C SER A 6 25.13 7.82 -5.36
N ILE A 7 25.05 6.94 -6.37
CA ILE A 7 24.08 7.06 -7.47
C ILE A 7 22.64 6.97 -6.95
N VAL A 8 22.35 5.95 -6.16
CA VAL A 8 21.01 5.75 -5.58
C VAL A 8 20.60 6.96 -4.73
N GLY A 9 21.53 7.49 -3.93
CA GLY A 9 21.30 8.70 -3.13
C GLY A 9 21.02 9.95 -3.98
N GLN A 10 21.75 10.16 -5.07
CA GLN A 10 21.50 11.29 -5.98
C GLN A 10 20.14 11.19 -6.67
N ILE A 11 19.77 10.02 -7.20
CA ILE A 11 18.47 9.79 -7.81
C ILE A 11 17.36 10.01 -6.80
N ASN A 12 17.52 9.48 -5.58
CA ASN A 12 16.57 9.65 -4.48
C ASN A 12 16.34 11.15 -4.16
N ASN A 13 17.43 11.93 -4.07
CA ASN A 13 17.33 13.36 -3.81
C ASN A 13 16.57 14.10 -4.93
N ILE A 14 16.85 13.83 -6.20
CA ILE A 14 16.17 14.47 -7.33
C ILE A 14 14.67 14.13 -7.31
N LEU A 15 14.32 12.85 -7.18
CA LEU A 15 12.93 12.39 -7.21
C LEU A 15 12.11 12.97 -6.05
N TRP A 16 12.65 12.93 -4.83
CA TRP A 16 11.90 13.23 -3.62
C TRP A 16 12.02 14.68 -3.13
N SER A 17 13.01 15.48 -3.62
CA SER A 17 13.18 16.84 -3.11
C SER A 17 12.01 17.76 -3.45
N TYR A 18 11.47 17.68 -4.68
CA TYR A 18 10.44 18.62 -5.14
C TYR A 18 9.38 17.97 -6.04
N VAL A 19 9.79 17.20 -7.04
CA VAL A 19 8.92 16.77 -8.14
C VAL A 19 7.81 15.84 -7.65
N LEU A 20 8.19 14.78 -6.95
CA LEU A 20 7.24 13.74 -6.56
C LEU A 20 6.30 14.20 -5.44
N ILE A 21 6.83 14.96 -4.46
CA ILE A 21 6.03 15.53 -3.37
C ILE A 21 4.97 16.47 -3.92
N ALA A 22 5.37 17.42 -4.79
CA ALA A 22 4.44 18.34 -5.41
C ALA A 22 3.39 17.60 -6.25
N LEU A 23 3.80 16.61 -7.04
CA LEU A 23 2.91 15.84 -7.89
C LEU A 23 1.87 15.05 -7.08
N LEU A 24 2.28 14.40 -5.99
CA LEU A 24 1.41 13.66 -5.08
C LEU A 24 0.36 14.56 -4.41
N ILE A 25 0.80 15.72 -3.89
CA ILE A 25 -0.10 16.67 -3.23
C ILE A 25 -1.06 17.28 -4.24
N LEU A 26 -0.55 17.79 -5.38
CA LEU A 26 -1.38 18.46 -6.39
C LEU A 26 -2.38 17.51 -7.04
N SER A 27 -1.98 16.27 -7.35
CA SER A 27 -2.90 15.27 -7.89
C SER A 27 -3.97 14.87 -6.89
N GLY A 28 -3.61 14.61 -5.63
CA GLY A 28 -4.57 14.28 -4.58
C GLY A 28 -5.57 15.41 -4.32
N LEU A 29 -5.12 16.68 -4.32
CA LEU A 29 -5.98 17.85 -4.24
C LEU A 29 -6.90 17.97 -5.45
N LEU A 30 -6.36 17.83 -6.66
CA LEU A 30 -7.12 17.86 -7.92
C LEU A 30 -8.27 16.84 -7.89
N TYR A 31 -7.97 15.59 -7.51
CA TYR A 31 -8.98 14.53 -7.47
C TYR A 31 -9.98 14.75 -6.35
N THR A 32 -9.55 15.22 -5.18
CA THR A 32 -10.43 15.61 -4.07
C THR A 32 -11.44 16.67 -4.50
N ILE A 33 -10.98 17.73 -5.19
CA ILE A 33 -11.83 18.81 -5.69
C ILE A 33 -12.77 18.30 -6.78
N ARG A 34 -12.25 17.60 -7.80
CA ARG A 34 -13.05 17.13 -8.96
C ARG A 34 -14.12 16.12 -8.58
N THR A 35 -13.89 15.30 -7.56
CA THR A 35 -14.87 14.33 -7.06
C THR A 35 -15.77 14.90 -5.96
N GLY A 36 -15.59 16.15 -5.57
CA GLY A 36 -16.30 16.81 -4.48
C GLY A 36 -16.07 16.11 -3.14
N PHE A 37 -14.82 15.72 -2.84
CA PHE A 37 -14.42 15.02 -1.62
C PHE A 37 -15.10 13.64 -1.47
N ALA A 38 -15.21 12.90 -2.58
CA ALA A 38 -15.89 11.60 -2.59
C ALA A 38 -15.27 10.59 -1.59
N GLN A 39 -13.93 10.57 -1.43
CA GLN A 39 -13.25 9.70 -0.47
C GLN A 39 -13.69 9.91 1.00
N GLY A 40 -14.16 11.11 1.36
CA GLY A 40 -14.72 11.39 2.69
C GLY A 40 -16.23 11.19 2.73
N ARG A 41 -16.97 11.75 1.74
CA ARG A 41 -18.43 11.70 1.70
C ARG A 41 -18.99 10.28 1.57
N LEU A 42 -18.27 9.38 0.91
CA LEU A 42 -18.68 7.99 0.70
C LEU A 42 -18.07 7.02 1.72
N LEU A 43 -17.55 7.52 2.85
CA LEU A 43 -17.01 6.67 3.93
C LEU A 43 -18.06 5.69 4.45
N GLY A 44 -19.33 6.11 4.52
CA GLY A 44 -20.45 5.23 4.86
C GLY A 44 -20.62 4.07 3.88
N ASP A 45 -20.45 4.31 2.58
CA ASP A 45 -20.52 3.26 1.56
C ASP A 45 -19.30 2.33 1.63
N MET A 46 -18.10 2.84 1.94
CA MET A 46 -16.90 2.03 2.16
C MET A 46 -17.12 1.02 3.29
N VAL A 47 -17.62 1.50 4.44
CA VAL A 47 -17.96 0.63 5.58
C VAL A 47 -19.08 -0.34 5.23
N ALA A 48 -20.12 0.11 4.50
CA ALA A 48 -21.23 -0.74 4.08
C ALA A 48 -20.78 -1.85 3.12
N LEU A 49 -19.80 -1.61 2.23
CA LEU A 49 -19.22 -2.62 1.36
C LEU A 49 -18.41 -3.66 2.16
N ILE A 50 -17.61 -3.23 3.14
CA ILE A 50 -16.81 -4.13 4.00
C ILE A 50 -17.71 -5.00 4.86
N THR A 51 -18.79 -4.42 5.45
CA THR A 51 -19.71 -5.13 6.34
C THR A 51 -20.78 -5.95 5.59
N GLY A 52 -20.81 -5.89 4.26
CA GLY A 52 -21.80 -6.57 3.43
C GLY A 52 -23.20 -5.94 3.45
N LYS A 53 -23.40 -4.78 4.10
CA LYS A 53 -24.65 -4.01 4.06
C LYS A 53 -24.96 -3.44 2.68
N LEU A 54 -23.92 -3.13 1.89
CA LEU A 54 -24.01 -2.79 0.48
C LEU A 54 -23.36 -3.93 -0.32
N SER A 55 -24.14 -4.57 -1.20
CA SER A 55 -23.61 -5.66 -2.02
C SER A 55 -22.56 -5.16 -3.01
N SER A 56 -21.46 -5.89 -3.15
CA SER A 56 -20.48 -5.64 -4.21
C SER A 56 -20.96 -6.13 -5.58
N LEU A 57 -21.93 -7.07 -5.62
CA LEU A 57 -22.51 -7.65 -6.83
C LEU A 57 -23.84 -6.97 -7.20
N ARG A 58 -24.36 -7.28 -8.39
CA ARG A 58 -25.75 -6.92 -8.78
C ARG A 58 -26.74 -7.62 -7.84
N ASP A 59 -27.90 -7.01 -7.64
CA ASP A 59 -28.95 -7.62 -6.84
C ASP A 59 -29.42 -8.93 -7.50
N GLY A 60 -29.44 -10.00 -6.71
CA GLY A 60 -29.77 -11.35 -7.20
C GLY A 60 -28.60 -12.11 -7.83
N GLU A 61 -27.46 -11.50 -8.09
CA GLU A 61 -26.27 -12.18 -8.61
C GLU A 61 -25.58 -12.99 -7.51
N LYS A 62 -25.22 -14.23 -7.82
CA LYS A 62 -24.50 -15.12 -6.90
C LYS A 62 -23.00 -15.10 -7.20
N LYS A 63 -22.20 -15.33 -6.16
CA LYS A 63 -20.76 -15.55 -6.29
C LYS A 63 -20.49 -16.74 -7.18
N VAL A 64 -19.68 -16.55 -8.21
CA VAL A 64 -19.20 -17.64 -9.07
C VAL A 64 -18.01 -18.32 -8.40
N ALA A 65 -18.02 -19.64 -8.34
CA ALA A 65 -16.91 -20.40 -7.76
C ALA A 65 -15.61 -20.15 -8.53
N GLY A 66 -14.54 -19.89 -7.78
CA GLY A 66 -13.21 -19.60 -8.35
C GLY A 66 -12.98 -18.13 -8.73
N GLN A 67 -13.98 -17.25 -8.63
CA GLN A 67 -13.78 -15.81 -8.80
C GLN A 67 -13.38 -15.14 -7.49
N VAL A 68 -12.49 -14.15 -7.58
CA VAL A 68 -12.09 -13.29 -6.47
C VAL A 68 -13.24 -12.32 -6.14
N THR A 69 -13.64 -12.28 -4.87
CA THR A 69 -14.64 -11.31 -4.41
C THR A 69 -14.06 -9.92 -4.21
N GLY A 70 -14.92 -8.90 -4.15
CA GLY A 70 -14.48 -7.53 -3.82
C GLY A 70 -13.71 -7.45 -2.50
N PHE A 71 -14.13 -8.18 -1.47
CA PHE A 71 -13.43 -8.25 -0.19
C PHE A 71 -12.08 -8.99 -0.30
N GLN A 72 -11.99 -10.08 -1.06
CA GLN A 72 -10.71 -10.76 -1.28
C GLN A 72 -9.70 -9.88 -2.05
N ALA A 73 -10.15 -9.15 -3.08
CA ALA A 73 -9.31 -8.18 -3.78
C ALA A 73 -8.85 -7.04 -2.87
N PHE A 74 -9.73 -6.55 -1.99
CA PHE A 74 -9.37 -5.61 -0.94
C PHE A 74 -8.29 -6.19 -0.01
N CYS A 75 -8.45 -7.43 0.47
CA CYS A 75 -7.47 -8.08 1.33
C CYS A 75 -6.12 -8.31 0.63
N ILE A 76 -6.10 -8.60 -0.68
CA ILE A 76 -4.84 -8.74 -1.44
C ILE A 76 -4.09 -7.40 -1.45
N ALA A 77 -4.79 -6.29 -1.69
CA ALA A 77 -4.17 -4.97 -1.68
C ALA A 77 -3.71 -4.57 -0.27
N VAL A 78 -4.57 -4.73 0.75
CA VAL A 78 -4.22 -4.43 2.14
C VAL A 78 -3.07 -5.31 2.64
N ALA A 79 -2.95 -6.56 2.16
CA ALA A 79 -1.80 -7.41 2.48
C ALA A 79 -0.48 -6.84 1.97
N SER A 80 -0.48 -6.19 0.80
CA SER A 80 0.69 -5.46 0.29
C SER A 80 0.97 -4.21 1.11
N HIS A 81 -0.08 -3.40 1.36
CA HIS A 81 0.01 -2.14 2.09
C HIS A 81 0.51 -2.34 3.53
N VAL A 82 -0.16 -3.23 4.29
CA VAL A 82 0.12 -3.44 5.72
C VAL A 82 1.30 -4.39 5.88
N GLY A 83 2.48 -3.81 5.91
CA GLY A 83 3.76 -4.52 5.94
C GLY A 83 4.82 -3.80 6.79
N THR A 84 6.05 -3.82 6.29
CA THR A 84 7.18 -3.12 6.94
C THR A 84 6.96 -1.62 7.03
N GLY A 85 6.20 -1.03 6.10
CA GLY A 85 5.88 0.40 6.09
C GLY A 85 5.25 0.87 7.39
N ASN A 86 4.29 0.12 7.89
CA ASN A 86 3.51 0.46 9.09
C ASN A 86 4.29 0.35 10.39
N LEU A 87 5.23 -0.55 10.49
CA LEU A 87 6.00 -0.79 11.72
C LEU A 87 7.40 -0.18 11.64
N ALA A 88 8.21 -0.59 10.68
CA ALA A 88 9.57 -0.10 10.52
C ALA A 88 9.62 1.27 9.82
N GLY A 89 8.81 1.47 8.77
CA GLY A 89 8.76 2.72 8.00
C GLY A 89 8.32 3.91 8.84
N VAL A 90 7.27 3.74 9.65
CA VAL A 90 6.80 4.78 10.59
C VAL A 90 7.88 5.12 11.62
N ALA A 91 8.55 4.11 12.18
CA ALA A 91 9.64 4.33 13.12
C ALA A 91 10.82 5.09 12.48
N ILE A 92 11.15 4.80 11.20
CA ILE A 92 12.14 5.59 10.44
C ILE A 92 11.65 7.03 10.25
N ALA A 93 10.37 7.23 9.87
CA ALA A 93 9.80 8.56 9.67
C ALA A 93 9.89 9.42 10.94
N VAL A 94 9.51 8.84 12.08
CA VAL A 94 9.56 9.54 13.38
C VAL A 94 11.00 9.77 13.86
N ALA A 95 11.89 8.79 13.72
CA ALA A 95 13.28 8.92 14.14
C ALA A 95 14.04 9.98 13.33
N VAL A 96 13.76 10.13 12.04
CA VAL A 96 14.47 11.06 11.13
C VAL A 96 13.75 12.38 11.00
N GLY A 97 12.41 12.35 10.85
CA GLY A 97 11.57 13.52 10.60
C GLY A 97 10.91 14.11 11.85
N GLY A 98 11.10 13.48 13.01
CA GLY A 98 10.44 13.88 14.25
C GLY A 98 8.93 13.61 14.26
N PRO A 99 8.22 14.07 15.31
CA PRO A 99 6.78 13.85 15.45
C PRO A 99 5.96 14.38 14.28
N GLY A 100 6.39 15.49 13.66
CA GLY A 100 5.73 16.13 12.52
C GLY A 100 5.61 15.24 11.27
N ALA A 101 6.46 14.22 11.14
CA ALA A 101 6.36 13.26 10.05
C ALA A 101 5.02 12.51 10.06
N LEU A 102 4.47 12.21 11.24
CA LEU A 102 3.18 11.54 11.37
C LEU A 102 2.01 12.40 10.84
N PHE A 103 2.05 13.71 11.08
CA PHE A 103 1.08 14.66 10.49
C PHE A 103 1.10 14.59 8.95
N TRP A 104 2.28 14.62 8.35
CA TRP A 104 2.41 14.58 6.90
C TRP A 104 2.02 13.21 6.31
N MET A 105 2.17 12.12 7.07
CA MET A 105 1.58 10.82 6.71
C MET A 105 0.05 10.89 6.67
N TRP A 106 -0.61 11.57 7.61
CA TRP A 106 -2.05 11.75 7.58
C TRP A 106 -2.51 12.58 6.37
N VAL A 107 -1.81 13.67 6.09
CA VAL A 107 -2.11 14.51 4.92
C VAL A 107 -2.05 13.69 3.63
N ILE A 108 -0.96 12.94 3.43
CA ILE A 108 -0.81 12.16 2.19
C ILE A 108 -1.80 10.99 2.12
N ALA A 109 -2.24 10.42 3.25
CA ALA A 109 -3.27 9.40 3.26
C ALA A 109 -4.66 9.96 2.89
N LEU A 110 -5.02 11.13 3.40
CA LEU A 110 -6.29 11.80 3.06
C LEU A 110 -6.36 12.15 1.57
N LEU A 111 -5.29 12.70 1.02
CA LEU A 111 -5.17 13.02 -0.41
C LEU A 111 -5.04 11.74 -1.26
N GLY A 112 -4.25 10.78 -0.78
CA GLY A 112 -4.06 9.48 -1.40
C GLY A 112 -5.34 8.66 -1.51
N GLY A 113 -6.28 8.81 -0.58
CA GLY A 113 -7.60 8.19 -0.68
C GLY A 113 -8.36 8.60 -1.93
N ALA A 114 -8.27 9.87 -2.37
CA ALA A 114 -8.85 10.30 -3.64
C ALA A 114 -8.09 9.73 -4.85
N THR A 115 -6.77 9.69 -4.77
CA THR A 115 -5.91 9.11 -5.81
C THR A 115 -6.20 7.62 -5.98
N SER A 116 -6.28 6.88 -4.88
CA SER A 116 -6.62 5.46 -4.85
C SER A 116 -8.01 5.18 -5.42
N LEU A 117 -9.01 6.03 -5.09
CA LEU A 117 -10.34 5.94 -5.67
C LEU A 117 -10.31 6.05 -7.21
N ILE A 118 -9.56 7.01 -7.76
CA ILE A 118 -9.42 7.23 -9.21
C ILE A 118 -8.73 6.02 -9.88
N GLU A 119 -7.54 5.65 -9.43
CA GLU A 119 -6.74 4.61 -10.09
C GLU A 119 -7.42 3.23 -10.07
N ASN A 120 -8.05 2.87 -8.94
CA ASN A 120 -8.73 1.59 -8.81
C ASN A 120 -10.07 1.55 -9.56
N THR A 121 -10.77 2.68 -9.70
CA THR A 121 -11.92 2.80 -10.58
C THR A 121 -11.51 2.57 -12.04
N LEU A 122 -10.41 3.19 -12.49
CA LEU A 122 -9.87 2.98 -13.84
C LEU A 122 -9.47 1.51 -14.07
N ALA A 123 -8.80 0.88 -13.11
CA ALA A 123 -8.37 -0.50 -13.23
C ALA A 123 -9.55 -1.47 -13.38
N GLN A 124 -10.62 -1.25 -12.62
CA GLN A 124 -11.85 -2.02 -12.75
C GLN A 124 -12.57 -1.75 -14.08
N THR A 125 -12.54 -0.50 -14.57
CA THR A 125 -13.18 -0.13 -15.83
C THR A 125 -12.52 -0.82 -17.02
N TYR A 126 -11.19 -0.90 -17.03
CA TYR A 126 -10.40 -1.46 -18.15
C TYR A 126 -9.88 -2.88 -17.91
N LYS A 127 -10.50 -3.61 -16.98
CA LYS A 127 -10.17 -5.02 -16.75
C LYS A 127 -10.56 -5.89 -17.95
N VAL A 128 -9.91 -7.05 -18.06
CA VAL A 128 -10.16 -8.06 -19.07
C VAL A 128 -10.57 -9.37 -18.45
N LYS A 129 -11.29 -10.21 -19.18
CA LYS A 129 -11.59 -11.59 -18.78
C LYS A 129 -10.35 -12.45 -18.95
N GLU A 130 -10.05 -13.28 -17.94
CA GLU A 130 -9.01 -14.28 -18.00
C GLU A 130 -9.45 -15.57 -17.30
N GLY A 131 -9.67 -16.60 -18.07
CA GLY A 131 -10.29 -17.83 -17.58
C GLY A 131 -11.65 -17.54 -16.93
N ASN A 132 -11.83 -17.99 -15.69
CA ASN A 132 -13.05 -17.71 -14.91
C ASN A 132 -13.00 -16.40 -14.11
N GLY A 133 -11.89 -15.66 -14.20
CA GLY A 133 -11.67 -14.43 -13.42
C GLY A 133 -11.43 -13.19 -14.28
N PHE A 134 -10.78 -12.21 -13.68
CA PHE A 134 -10.45 -10.95 -14.31
C PHE A 134 -8.99 -10.57 -14.04
N ARG A 135 -8.40 -9.82 -14.96
CA ARG A 135 -7.10 -9.18 -14.85
C ARG A 135 -7.21 -7.71 -15.24
N GLY A 136 -6.32 -6.88 -14.71
CA GLY A 136 -6.26 -5.47 -15.03
C GLY A 136 -5.15 -4.80 -14.24
N GLY A 137 -5.21 -3.48 -14.20
CA GLY A 137 -4.22 -2.64 -13.55
C GLY A 137 -3.72 -1.54 -14.48
N PRO A 138 -2.65 -0.81 -14.09
CA PRO A 138 -2.16 0.32 -14.87
C PRO A 138 -1.78 -0.02 -16.30
N SER A 139 -1.09 -1.13 -16.51
CA SER A 139 -0.68 -1.55 -17.85
C SER A 139 -1.86 -1.72 -18.80
N TYR A 140 -2.99 -2.20 -18.28
CA TYR A 140 -4.22 -2.38 -19.05
C TYR A 140 -4.91 -1.05 -19.37
N TYR A 141 -5.01 -0.10 -18.44
CA TYR A 141 -5.59 1.20 -18.79
C TYR A 141 -4.64 2.08 -19.62
N MET A 142 -3.31 1.89 -19.52
CA MET A 142 -2.36 2.51 -20.45
C MET A 142 -2.57 1.99 -21.88
N GLU A 143 -2.77 0.70 -22.06
CA GLU A 143 -3.05 0.10 -23.38
C GLU A 143 -4.44 0.46 -23.87
N LYS A 144 -5.49 0.22 -23.09
CA LYS A 144 -6.89 0.31 -23.57
C LYS A 144 -7.45 1.73 -23.57
N ALA A 145 -7.12 2.54 -22.54
CA ALA A 145 -7.66 3.89 -22.40
C ALA A 145 -6.83 4.95 -23.12
N LEU A 146 -5.49 4.78 -23.20
CA LEU A 146 -4.57 5.70 -23.88
C LEU A 146 -4.10 5.19 -25.24
N GLY A 147 -4.32 3.91 -25.58
CA GLY A 147 -3.74 3.30 -26.78
C GLY A 147 -2.23 3.12 -26.75
N GLN A 148 -1.60 3.22 -25.56
CA GLN A 148 -0.15 3.24 -25.37
C GLN A 148 0.37 1.91 -24.81
N LYS A 149 0.36 0.87 -25.64
CA LYS A 149 0.79 -0.49 -25.24
C LYS A 149 2.23 -0.54 -24.75
N THR A 150 3.15 0.19 -25.39
CA THR A 150 4.56 0.28 -25.00
C THR A 150 4.70 0.85 -23.60
N LEU A 151 3.90 1.86 -23.23
CA LEU A 151 3.87 2.44 -21.90
C LEU A 151 3.43 1.39 -20.88
N GLY A 152 2.41 0.58 -21.21
CA GLY A 152 1.97 -0.54 -20.39
C GLY A 152 3.08 -1.58 -20.17
N TYR A 153 3.86 -1.90 -21.20
CA TYR A 153 5.01 -2.82 -21.07
C TYR A 153 6.09 -2.27 -20.15
N ILE A 154 6.47 -0.99 -20.31
CA ILE A 154 7.47 -0.35 -19.44
C ILE A 154 6.97 -0.36 -17.99
N PHE A 155 5.71 0.01 -17.77
CA PHE A 155 5.14 0.02 -16.43
C PHE A 155 5.11 -1.38 -15.80
N SER A 156 4.75 -2.41 -16.55
CA SER A 156 4.76 -3.80 -16.08
C SER A 156 6.15 -4.24 -15.60
N VAL A 157 7.20 -3.89 -16.35
CA VAL A 157 8.59 -4.19 -15.93
C VAL A 157 8.93 -3.46 -14.63
N ILE A 158 8.54 -2.18 -14.51
CA ILE A 158 8.77 -1.39 -13.29
C ILE A 158 8.04 -2.02 -12.09
N VAL A 159 6.79 -2.45 -12.24
CA VAL A 159 6.03 -3.14 -11.17
C VAL A 159 6.72 -4.43 -10.75
N ILE A 160 7.16 -5.26 -11.71
CA ILE A 160 7.85 -6.53 -11.43
C ILE A 160 9.12 -6.24 -10.59
N VAL A 161 9.95 -5.30 -11.03
CA VAL A 161 11.18 -4.94 -10.32
C VAL A 161 10.86 -4.38 -8.92
N THR A 162 9.93 -3.43 -8.83
CA THR A 162 9.62 -2.75 -7.58
C THR A 162 8.99 -3.69 -6.56
N PHE A 163 7.93 -4.41 -6.93
CA PHE A 163 7.16 -5.20 -5.96
C PHE A 163 7.71 -6.61 -5.76
N ALA A 164 7.88 -7.38 -6.84
CA ALA A 164 8.27 -8.77 -6.69
C ALA A 164 9.73 -8.95 -6.24
N PHE A 165 10.61 -7.98 -6.53
CA PHE A 165 12.01 -8.08 -6.14
C PHE A 165 12.36 -7.09 -5.03
N VAL A 166 12.32 -5.78 -5.29
CA VAL A 166 12.84 -4.77 -4.34
C VAL A 166 12.02 -4.73 -3.04
N PHE A 167 10.70 -4.56 -3.11
CA PHE A 167 9.88 -4.51 -1.90
C PHE A 167 9.91 -5.83 -1.13
N ASN A 168 9.99 -6.96 -1.81
CA ASN A 168 10.16 -8.24 -1.15
C ASN A 168 11.49 -8.38 -0.42
N THR A 169 12.58 -7.74 -0.91
CA THR A 169 13.83 -7.69 -0.13
C THR A 169 13.66 -6.86 1.14
N VAL A 170 12.90 -5.73 1.12
CA VAL A 170 12.62 -4.92 2.31
C VAL A 170 11.81 -5.70 3.35
N GLN A 171 10.77 -6.41 2.91
CA GLN A 171 9.94 -7.22 3.80
C GLN A 171 10.77 -8.30 4.48
N ALA A 172 11.53 -9.07 3.72
CA ALA A 172 12.37 -10.15 4.23
C ALA A 172 13.48 -9.65 5.17
N ASN A 173 14.13 -8.53 4.82
CA ASN A 173 15.14 -7.89 5.65
C ASN A 173 14.59 -7.50 7.02
N THR A 174 13.44 -6.84 7.05
CA THR A 174 12.83 -6.38 8.30
C THR A 174 12.38 -7.53 9.18
N ILE A 175 11.83 -8.61 8.61
CA ILE A 175 11.51 -9.82 9.37
C ILE A 175 12.78 -10.41 9.96
N ALA A 176 13.83 -10.59 9.17
CA ALA A 176 15.09 -11.17 9.63
C ALA A 176 15.69 -10.37 10.80
N GLN A 177 15.70 -9.03 10.72
CA GLN A 177 16.17 -8.15 11.79
C GLN A 177 15.33 -8.30 13.07
N ALA A 178 13.99 -8.39 12.94
CA ALA A 178 13.13 -8.56 14.10
C ALA A 178 13.39 -9.89 14.81
N PHE A 179 13.60 -10.97 14.05
CA PHE A 179 13.93 -12.29 14.61
C PHE A 179 15.33 -12.33 15.21
N GLU A 180 16.31 -11.66 14.61
CA GLU A 180 17.65 -11.51 15.17
C GLU A 180 17.59 -10.79 16.51
N THR A 181 16.90 -9.65 16.60
CA THR A 181 16.79 -8.85 17.82
C THR A 181 16.08 -9.60 18.95
N THR A 182 15.01 -10.35 18.64
CA THR A 182 14.17 -10.99 19.68
C THR A 182 14.64 -12.38 20.08
N PHE A 183 15.08 -13.18 19.08
CA PHE A 183 15.38 -14.61 19.28
C PHE A 183 16.85 -14.96 19.02
N ASN A 184 17.69 -13.97 18.73
CA ASN A 184 19.10 -14.18 18.34
C ASN A 184 19.25 -15.17 17.15
N MET A 185 18.23 -15.18 16.26
CA MET A 185 18.22 -16.03 15.08
C MET A 185 19.04 -15.38 13.96
N SER A 186 19.97 -16.12 13.37
CA SER A 186 20.75 -15.56 12.26
C SER A 186 19.88 -15.23 11.05
N SER A 187 20.20 -14.12 10.36
CA SER A 187 19.50 -13.64 9.15
C SER A 187 19.49 -14.71 8.04
N VAL A 188 20.51 -15.57 7.99
CA VAL A 188 20.59 -16.71 7.05
C VAL A 188 19.48 -17.72 7.32
N VAL A 189 19.31 -18.13 8.58
CA VAL A 189 18.26 -19.10 8.97
C VAL A 189 16.88 -18.51 8.75
N ALA A 190 16.66 -17.27 9.18
CA ALA A 190 15.41 -16.56 8.92
C ALA A 190 15.11 -16.49 7.41
N GLY A 191 16.11 -16.15 6.57
CA GLY A 191 16.00 -16.07 5.13
C GLY A 191 15.61 -17.39 4.47
N VAL A 192 16.21 -18.52 4.89
CA VAL A 192 15.86 -19.84 4.37
C VAL A 192 14.40 -20.21 4.70
N ILE A 193 13.98 -19.96 5.94
CA ILE A 193 12.60 -20.22 6.38
C ILE A 193 11.60 -19.36 5.58
N LEU A 194 11.87 -18.05 5.44
CA LEU A 194 11.01 -17.14 4.68
C LEU A 194 10.93 -17.52 3.20
N ALA A 195 12.06 -17.86 2.58
CA ALA A 195 12.09 -18.30 1.19
C ALA A 195 11.27 -19.57 0.99
N ALA A 196 11.39 -20.57 1.88
CA ALA A 196 10.63 -21.81 1.83
C ALA A 196 9.12 -21.56 1.99
N LEU A 197 8.71 -20.76 2.99
CA LEU A 197 7.31 -20.42 3.22
C LEU A 197 6.71 -19.61 2.05
N THR A 198 7.47 -18.68 1.50
CA THR A 198 7.06 -17.90 0.32
C THR A 198 6.84 -18.85 -0.88
N ALA A 199 7.79 -19.72 -1.15
CA ALA A 199 7.66 -20.71 -2.23
C ALA A 199 6.41 -21.58 -2.08
N LEU A 200 6.14 -22.11 -0.87
CA LEU A 200 4.95 -22.92 -0.59
C LEU A 200 3.63 -22.21 -0.96
N ILE A 201 3.55 -20.90 -0.81
CA ILE A 201 2.32 -20.13 -1.10
C ILE A 201 2.25 -19.76 -2.59
N ILE A 202 3.31 -19.14 -3.14
CA ILE A 202 3.26 -18.59 -4.50
C ILE A 202 3.09 -19.64 -5.59
N PHE A 203 3.56 -20.87 -5.38
CA PHE A 203 3.34 -21.97 -6.31
C PHE A 203 1.89 -22.48 -6.31
N GLY A 204 1.04 -22.02 -5.36
CA GLY A 204 -0.40 -22.36 -5.27
C GLY A 204 -1.34 -21.46 -6.08
N GLY A 205 -0.84 -20.38 -6.69
CA GLY A 205 -1.61 -19.46 -7.55
C GLY A 205 -2.55 -18.50 -6.80
N LEU A 206 -3.25 -17.63 -7.56
CA LEU A 206 -4.05 -16.51 -7.06
C LEU A 206 -5.11 -16.90 -6.01
N ASN A 207 -5.84 -17.99 -6.20
CA ASN A 207 -6.88 -18.38 -5.25
C ASN A 207 -6.31 -18.76 -3.88
N ARG A 208 -5.13 -19.40 -3.84
CA ARG A 208 -4.44 -19.71 -2.60
C ARG A 208 -3.95 -18.43 -1.91
N ILE A 209 -3.38 -17.51 -2.68
CA ILE A 209 -2.96 -16.19 -2.20
C ILE A 209 -4.16 -15.46 -1.58
N ALA A 210 -5.26 -15.32 -2.33
CA ALA A 210 -6.46 -14.62 -1.87
C ALA A 210 -7.04 -15.21 -0.58
N ASN A 211 -7.05 -16.54 -0.45
CA ASN A 211 -7.56 -17.22 0.75
C ASN A 211 -6.65 -17.00 1.97
N VAL A 212 -5.32 -17.08 1.79
CA VAL A 212 -4.36 -16.88 2.87
C VAL A 212 -4.44 -15.43 3.39
N VAL A 213 -4.37 -14.43 2.51
CA VAL A 213 -4.37 -13.02 2.91
C VAL A 213 -5.73 -12.57 3.46
N SER A 214 -6.86 -13.11 2.97
CA SER A 214 -8.18 -12.75 3.49
C SER A 214 -8.43 -13.23 4.93
N PHE A 215 -7.67 -14.22 5.40
CA PHE A 215 -7.64 -14.62 6.80
C PHE A 215 -6.60 -13.83 7.60
N MET A 216 -5.38 -13.70 7.08
CA MET A 216 -4.27 -13.07 7.81
C MET A 216 -4.51 -11.58 8.08
N VAL A 217 -4.97 -10.83 7.06
CA VAL A 217 -5.12 -9.37 7.12
C VAL A 217 -6.03 -8.91 8.26
N PRO A 218 -7.28 -9.39 8.41
CA PRO A 218 -8.13 -8.98 9.52
C PRO A 218 -7.56 -9.36 10.89
N VAL A 219 -7.00 -10.57 11.02
CA VAL A 219 -6.45 -11.06 12.31
C VAL A 219 -5.27 -10.20 12.77
N MET A 220 -4.32 -9.93 11.86
CA MET A 220 -3.15 -9.14 12.19
C MET A 220 -3.52 -7.67 12.49
N ALA A 221 -4.40 -7.07 11.70
CA ALA A 221 -4.79 -5.67 11.87
C ALA A 221 -5.54 -5.47 13.20
N ILE A 222 -6.51 -6.31 13.50
CA ILE A 222 -7.28 -6.25 14.75
C ILE A 222 -6.37 -6.50 15.96
N GLY A 223 -5.53 -7.52 15.92
CA GLY A 223 -4.59 -7.84 17.00
C GLY A 223 -3.63 -6.68 17.31
N TYR A 224 -3.08 -6.05 16.26
CA TYR A 224 -2.20 -4.90 16.44
C TYR A 224 -2.93 -3.67 17.00
N VAL A 225 -4.11 -3.37 16.48
CA VAL A 225 -4.92 -2.23 16.94
C VAL A 225 -5.35 -2.40 18.41
N ILE A 226 -5.68 -3.61 18.85
CA ILE A 226 -6.03 -3.88 20.27
C ILE A 226 -4.85 -3.53 21.18
N VAL A 227 -3.63 -3.97 20.85
CA VAL A 227 -2.44 -3.65 21.66
C VAL A 227 -2.11 -2.16 21.63
N ALA A 228 -2.23 -1.52 20.46
CA ALA A 228 -2.06 -0.08 20.33
C ALA A 228 -3.06 0.70 21.17
N LEU A 229 -4.34 0.32 21.16
CA LEU A 229 -5.38 0.93 22.02
C LEU A 229 -5.07 0.75 23.49
N TYR A 230 -4.60 -0.43 23.89
CA TYR A 230 -4.14 -0.66 25.27
C TYR A 230 -3.04 0.34 25.66
N VAL A 231 -2.00 0.49 24.83
CA VAL A 231 -0.92 1.45 25.09
C VAL A 231 -1.45 2.90 25.18
N LEU A 232 -2.38 3.29 24.30
CA LEU A 232 -2.98 4.62 24.34
C LEU A 232 -3.82 4.86 25.59
N ILE A 233 -4.61 3.88 26.02
CA ILE A 233 -5.45 3.97 27.23
C ILE A 233 -4.58 4.13 28.47
N VAL A 234 -3.53 3.33 28.61
CA VAL A 234 -2.60 3.41 29.74
C VAL A 234 -1.87 4.77 29.78
N ASN A 235 -1.62 5.37 28.60
CA ASN A 235 -0.93 6.64 28.46
C ASN A 235 -1.87 7.82 28.14
N VAL A 236 -3.17 7.72 28.44
CA VAL A 236 -4.20 8.69 28.04
C VAL A 236 -3.86 10.13 28.46
N VAL A 237 -3.22 10.32 29.61
CA VAL A 237 -2.80 11.63 30.13
C VAL A 237 -1.78 12.32 29.21
N HIS A 238 -0.96 11.55 28.50
CA HIS A 238 0.08 12.05 27.59
C HIS A 238 -0.43 12.33 26.18
N ILE A 239 -1.59 11.78 25.79
CA ILE A 239 -2.13 11.89 24.43
C ILE A 239 -2.36 13.32 23.95
N PRO A 240 -2.96 14.26 24.75
CA PRO A 240 -3.15 15.64 24.30
C PRO A 240 -1.82 16.34 23.99
N ARG A 241 -0.80 16.13 24.86
CA ARG A 241 0.55 16.69 24.64
C ARG A 241 1.21 16.07 23.40
N LEU A 242 1.01 14.77 23.17
CA LEU A 242 1.52 14.07 22.01
C LEU A 242 0.94 14.64 20.71
N PHE A 243 -0.37 14.82 20.62
CA PHE A 243 -1.02 15.46 19.48
C PHE A 243 -0.48 16.87 19.23
N MET A 244 -0.36 17.68 20.29
CA MET A 244 0.19 19.03 20.17
C MET A 244 1.62 18.99 19.63
N SER A 245 2.47 18.07 20.12
CA SER A 245 3.85 17.94 19.64
C SER A 245 3.94 17.55 18.15
N ILE A 246 3.01 16.72 17.67
CA ILE A 246 2.90 16.35 16.25
C ILE A 246 2.59 17.57 15.39
N ILE A 247 1.58 18.37 15.79
CA ILE A 247 1.17 19.57 15.06
C ILE A 247 2.28 20.65 15.11
N GLU A 248 2.83 20.92 16.30
CA GLU A 248 3.91 21.90 16.47
C GLU A 248 5.14 21.57 15.64
N ALA A 249 5.54 20.28 15.61
CA ALA A 249 6.68 19.83 14.82
C ALA A 249 6.40 19.83 13.31
N ALA A 250 5.17 19.56 12.88
CA ALA A 250 4.79 19.59 11.47
C ALA A 250 4.90 20.98 10.85
N PHE A 251 4.65 22.04 11.64
CA PHE A 251 4.68 23.43 11.20
C PHE A 251 5.86 24.23 11.77
N GLY A 252 6.78 23.59 12.49
CA GLY A 252 7.98 24.22 13.04
C GLY A 252 7.72 25.31 14.09
N ILE A 253 6.58 25.28 14.78
CA ILE A 253 6.12 26.35 15.67
C ILE A 253 7.12 26.64 16.81
N LYS A 254 7.85 25.61 17.24
CA LYS A 254 8.87 25.72 18.31
C LYS A 254 10.32 25.62 17.82
N GLN A 255 10.52 25.33 16.54
CA GLN A 255 11.86 25.14 15.97
C GLN A 255 12.15 26.26 14.96
N ALA A 256 13.04 27.16 15.32
CA ALA A 256 13.46 28.30 14.47
C ALA A 256 14.23 27.90 13.19
N VAL A 257 14.25 26.60 12.83
CA VAL A 257 15.03 26.07 11.72
C VAL A 257 14.08 25.49 10.66
N GLY A 258 13.86 26.22 9.58
CA GLY A 258 13.00 25.79 8.45
C GLY A 258 13.40 24.44 7.82
N GLY A 259 14.62 23.98 8.02
CA GLY A 259 15.07 22.64 7.59
C GLY A 259 14.32 21.48 8.24
N ALA A 260 13.90 21.62 9.51
CA ALA A 260 13.20 20.55 10.23
C ALA A 260 11.80 20.26 9.66
N ILE A 261 11.07 21.29 9.19
CA ILE A 261 9.75 21.13 8.55
C ILE A 261 9.89 20.35 7.24
N GLY A 262 10.90 20.70 6.42
CA GLY A 262 11.15 20.01 5.15
C GLY A 262 11.47 18.54 5.35
N VAL A 263 12.25 18.18 6.37
CA VAL A 263 12.58 16.79 6.69
C VAL A 263 11.35 16.05 7.21
N ALA A 264 10.55 16.64 8.10
CA ALA A 264 9.31 16.04 8.59
C ALA A 264 8.33 15.75 7.44
N MET A 265 8.13 16.72 6.55
CA MET A 265 7.26 16.60 5.37
C MET A 265 7.78 15.51 4.41
N LEU A 266 9.07 15.56 4.08
CA LEU A 266 9.71 14.57 3.20
C LEU A 266 9.55 13.15 3.74
N GLN A 267 9.91 12.93 5.01
CA GLN A 267 9.84 11.61 5.63
C GLN A 267 8.39 11.14 5.78
N GLY A 268 7.48 12.02 6.19
CA GLY A 268 6.08 11.69 6.32
C GLY A 268 5.42 11.30 5.00
N ILE A 269 5.63 12.07 3.93
CA ILE A 269 5.07 11.77 2.61
C ILE A 269 5.71 10.51 2.03
N LYS A 270 7.02 10.36 2.13
CA LYS A 270 7.78 9.22 1.61
C LYS A 270 7.37 7.90 2.27
N ARG A 271 7.32 7.87 3.61
CA ARG A 271 6.92 6.67 4.37
C ARG A 271 5.40 6.44 4.30
N GLY A 272 4.60 7.50 4.21
CA GLY A 272 3.17 7.41 3.95
C GLY A 272 2.86 6.74 2.63
N LEU A 273 3.50 7.19 1.53
CA LEU A 273 3.35 6.57 0.21
C LEU A 273 3.84 5.11 0.19
N TYR A 274 4.98 4.82 0.83
CA TYR A 274 5.49 3.45 0.94
C TYR A 274 4.49 2.52 1.63
N SER A 275 3.77 3.03 2.64
CA SER A 275 2.79 2.26 3.41
C SER A 275 1.49 2.06 2.63
N ASN A 276 0.85 3.14 2.17
CA ASN A 276 -0.50 3.07 1.60
C ASN A 276 -0.54 2.89 0.07
N GLU A 277 0.59 3.00 -0.61
CA GLU A 277 0.79 2.79 -2.05
C GLU A 277 -0.12 3.63 -2.98
N ALA A 278 -0.84 4.64 -2.47
CA ALA A 278 -1.83 5.41 -3.23
C ALA A 278 -1.20 6.23 -4.36
N GLY A 279 -1.56 5.94 -5.59
CA GLY A 279 -1.00 6.57 -6.79
C GLY A 279 0.23 5.86 -7.37
N MET A 280 0.71 4.80 -6.73
CA MET A 280 1.78 3.97 -7.29
C MET A 280 1.29 3.05 -8.43
N GLY A 281 -0.02 2.75 -8.48
CA GLY A 281 -0.57 1.82 -9.44
C GLY A 281 -0.37 0.34 -9.09
N SER A 282 -0.11 0.03 -7.84
CA SER A 282 0.04 -1.35 -7.32
C SER A 282 -1.31 -1.97 -6.99
N ALA A 283 -2.08 -1.35 -6.08
CA ALA A 283 -3.41 -1.77 -5.67
C ALA A 283 -4.38 -2.03 -6.85
N PRO A 284 -4.34 -1.25 -7.96
CA PRO A 284 -5.12 -1.50 -9.16
C PRO A 284 -5.01 -2.92 -9.74
N ASN A 285 -3.86 -3.60 -9.57
CA ASN A 285 -3.68 -4.97 -10.03
C ASN A 285 -4.55 -5.96 -9.23
N ALA A 286 -4.71 -5.74 -7.92
CA ALA A 286 -5.62 -6.52 -7.10
C ALA A 286 -7.09 -6.11 -7.33
N ALA A 287 -7.37 -4.81 -7.35
CA ALA A 287 -8.70 -4.28 -7.55
C ALA A 287 -9.39 -4.84 -8.79
N ALA A 288 -8.66 -4.95 -9.90
CA ALA A 288 -9.20 -5.43 -11.17
C ALA A 288 -9.62 -6.91 -11.17
N THR A 289 -9.14 -7.73 -10.23
CA THR A 289 -9.44 -9.19 -10.21
C THR A 289 -10.86 -9.52 -9.80
N SER A 290 -11.54 -8.58 -9.14
CA SER A 290 -12.83 -8.86 -8.53
C SER A 290 -14.01 -8.67 -9.49
N ASN A 291 -15.06 -9.49 -9.27
CA ASN A 291 -16.36 -9.22 -9.83
C ASN A 291 -17.11 -8.21 -8.95
N VAL A 292 -17.50 -7.08 -9.53
CA VAL A 292 -18.30 -6.05 -8.87
C VAL A 292 -19.32 -5.49 -9.86
N SER A 293 -20.45 -5.01 -9.38
CA SER A 293 -21.51 -4.44 -10.24
C SER A 293 -21.19 -3.04 -10.74
N HIS A 294 -20.23 -2.33 -10.11
CA HIS A 294 -19.82 -0.99 -10.47
C HIS A 294 -18.34 -0.76 -10.13
N PRO A 295 -17.50 -0.21 -11.04
CA PRO A 295 -16.07 0.00 -10.81
C PRO A 295 -15.73 0.76 -9.54
N VAL A 296 -16.52 1.78 -9.19
CA VAL A 296 -16.33 2.62 -8.00
C VAL A 296 -16.42 1.84 -6.69
N LYS A 297 -17.16 0.72 -6.64
CA LYS A 297 -17.21 -0.10 -5.42
C LYS A 297 -15.83 -0.60 -5.03
N GLN A 298 -15.04 -1.03 -6.00
CA GLN A 298 -13.67 -1.44 -5.74
C GLN A 298 -12.76 -0.25 -5.46
N GLY A 299 -12.95 0.87 -6.17
CA GLY A 299 -12.27 2.12 -5.86
C GLY A 299 -12.47 2.59 -4.41
N LEU A 300 -13.71 2.49 -3.90
CA LEU A 300 -14.04 2.82 -2.50
C LEU A 300 -13.40 1.86 -1.50
N LEU A 301 -13.41 0.55 -1.79
CA LEU A 301 -12.74 -0.44 -0.93
C LEU A 301 -11.24 -0.17 -0.82
N GLN A 302 -10.57 0.14 -1.93
CA GLN A 302 -9.14 0.43 -1.93
C GLN A 302 -8.82 1.76 -1.24
N ALA A 303 -9.64 2.81 -1.43
CA ALA A 303 -9.51 4.06 -0.70
C ALA A 303 -9.69 3.87 0.81
N PHE A 304 -10.61 2.99 1.24
CA PHE A 304 -10.73 2.59 2.63
C PHE A 304 -9.47 1.91 3.16
N GLY A 305 -8.83 1.07 2.32
CA GLY A 305 -7.55 0.44 2.63
C GLY A 305 -6.46 1.45 2.97
N VAL A 306 -6.35 2.55 2.22
CA VAL A 306 -5.42 3.66 2.50
C VAL A 306 -5.65 4.26 3.89
N PHE A 307 -6.93 4.45 4.28
CA PHE A 307 -7.25 5.00 5.60
C PHE A 307 -6.95 4.02 6.72
N VAL A 308 -7.31 2.75 6.57
CA VAL A 308 -6.99 1.72 7.57
C VAL A 308 -5.48 1.58 7.73
N ASP A 309 -4.74 1.54 6.64
CA ASP A 309 -3.28 1.43 6.65
C ASP A 309 -2.63 2.61 7.39
N THR A 310 -2.88 3.83 6.94
CA THR A 310 -2.10 4.98 7.39
C THR A 310 -2.74 5.71 8.56
N ILE A 311 -4.05 5.99 8.51
CA ILE A 311 -4.71 6.72 9.61
C ILE A 311 -4.85 5.85 10.86
N LEU A 312 -5.07 4.54 10.70
CA LEU A 312 -5.23 3.64 11.86
C LEU A 312 -3.91 2.97 12.24
N ILE A 313 -3.32 2.14 11.37
CA ILE A 313 -2.19 1.27 11.75
C ILE A 313 -0.89 2.07 11.87
N CYS A 314 -0.56 2.95 10.91
CA CYS A 314 0.64 3.79 11.04
C CYS A 314 0.55 4.77 12.21
N SER A 315 -0.64 5.33 12.50
CA SER A 315 -0.81 6.18 13.70
C SER A 315 -0.58 5.40 14.98
N ALA A 316 -1.08 4.16 15.07
CA ALA A 316 -0.84 3.29 16.21
C ALA A 316 0.66 3.11 16.48
N THR A 317 1.44 2.79 15.44
CA THR A 317 2.90 2.69 15.55
C THR A 317 3.55 4.02 15.91
N GLY A 318 3.13 5.11 15.25
CA GLY A 318 3.65 6.45 15.51
C GLY A 318 3.47 6.88 16.96
N PHE A 319 2.30 6.62 17.53
CA PHE A 319 2.03 6.90 18.95
C PHE A 319 2.86 6.02 19.88
N ILE A 320 2.98 4.71 19.61
CA ILE A 320 3.82 3.81 20.39
C ILE A 320 5.27 4.32 20.41
N VAL A 321 5.82 4.68 19.25
CA VAL A 321 7.20 5.17 19.14
C VAL A 321 7.38 6.52 19.83
N LEU A 322 6.45 7.47 19.66
CA LEU A 322 6.52 8.79 20.26
C LEU A 322 6.33 8.80 21.78
N LEU A 323 5.68 7.78 22.34
CA LEU A 323 5.57 7.57 23.80
C LEU A 323 6.84 6.99 24.41
N TYR A 324 7.81 6.54 23.60
CA TYR A 324 9.11 6.09 24.09
C TYR A 324 10.06 7.30 24.23
N PRO A 325 10.50 7.67 25.46
CA PRO A 325 11.23 8.92 25.68
C PRO A 325 12.55 9.03 24.91
N GLU A 326 13.20 7.90 24.65
CA GLU A 326 14.52 7.84 24.01
C GLU A 326 14.48 7.64 22.49
N TYR A 327 13.28 7.73 21.85
CA TYR A 327 13.10 7.39 20.44
C TYR A 327 14.05 8.14 19.48
N ASN A 328 14.50 9.35 19.84
CA ASN A 328 15.39 10.20 19.04
C ASN A 328 16.84 10.26 19.55
N THR A 329 17.15 9.63 20.66
CA THR A 329 18.49 9.66 21.29
C THR A 329 19.18 8.31 21.28
N ILE A 330 18.42 7.20 21.24
CA ILE A 330 18.97 5.85 21.28
C ILE A 330 19.75 5.44 20.01
N GLY A 331 19.59 6.19 18.90
CA GLY A 331 20.27 5.90 17.63
C GLY A 331 19.67 4.74 16.82
N GLU A 332 18.69 4.03 17.35
CA GLU A 332 18.03 2.92 16.66
C GLU A 332 16.93 3.42 15.70
N LYS A 333 16.67 2.65 14.63
CA LYS A 333 15.68 2.97 13.60
C LYS A 333 14.93 1.70 13.15
N GLY A 334 13.85 1.91 12.41
CA GLY A 334 13.09 0.80 11.82
C GLY A 334 12.45 -0.10 12.88
N ILE A 335 12.42 -1.40 12.59
CA ILE A 335 11.69 -2.37 13.42
C ILE A 335 12.25 -2.47 14.83
N LYS A 336 13.55 -2.32 15.00
CA LYS A 336 14.20 -2.39 16.32
C LYS A 336 13.73 -1.27 17.24
N LEU A 337 13.54 -0.04 16.71
CA LEU A 337 12.97 1.06 17.48
C LEU A 337 11.53 0.76 17.92
N THR A 338 10.72 0.17 17.04
CA THR A 338 9.33 -0.21 17.37
C THR A 338 9.29 -1.29 18.46
N GLN A 339 10.19 -2.28 18.40
CA GLN A 339 10.31 -3.31 19.42
C GLN A 339 10.68 -2.72 20.79
N LEU A 340 11.66 -1.80 20.85
CA LEU A 340 12.05 -1.10 22.06
C LEU A 340 10.93 -0.25 22.63
N ALA A 341 10.25 0.53 21.76
CA ALA A 341 9.16 1.41 22.16
C ALA A 341 7.97 0.64 22.76
N LEU A 342 7.56 -0.45 22.12
CA LEU A 342 6.50 -1.27 22.69
C LEU A 342 6.94 -1.97 23.98
N SER A 343 8.16 -2.50 24.03
CA SER A 343 8.69 -3.14 25.25
C SER A 343 8.75 -2.17 26.42
N HIS A 344 9.06 -0.90 26.20
CA HIS A 344 8.99 0.15 27.21
C HIS A 344 7.56 0.31 27.78
N SER A 345 6.54 0.23 26.91
CA SER A 345 5.14 0.46 27.29
C SER A 345 4.47 -0.74 27.96
N VAL A 346 4.81 -1.98 27.55
CA VAL A 346 4.10 -3.20 27.97
C VAL A 346 5.01 -4.25 28.65
N GLY A 347 6.32 -3.99 28.73
CA GLY A 347 7.30 -4.93 29.29
C GLY A 347 7.92 -5.85 28.23
N ALA A 348 8.72 -6.81 28.68
CA ALA A 348 9.58 -7.64 27.83
C ALA A 348 8.87 -8.42 26.71
N TRP A 349 7.58 -8.73 26.86
CA TRP A 349 6.82 -9.43 25.82
C TRP A 349 6.54 -8.56 24.57
N GLY A 350 6.68 -7.23 24.69
CA GLY A 350 6.43 -6.29 23.61
C GLY A 350 7.29 -6.54 22.37
N ALA A 351 8.58 -6.85 22.53
CA ALA A 351 9.47 -7.20 21.43
C ALA A 351 9.00 -8.45 20.69
N GLY A 352 8.62 -9.50 21.42
CA GLY A 352 8.08 -10.74 20.86
C GLY A 352 6.77 -10.51 20.10
N PHE A 353 5.90 -9.67 20.64
CA PHE A 353 4.64 -9.29 19.96
C PHE A 353 4.91 -8.55 18.65
N ILE A 354 5.80 -7.55 18.63
CA ILE A 354 6.18 -6.84 17.40
C ILE A 354 6.81 -7.80 16.40
N THR A 355 7.62 -8.76 16.86
CA THR A 355 8.22 -9.77 15.97
C THR A 355 7.15 -10.65 15.32
N LEU A 356 6.12 -11.04 16.06
CA LEU A 356 4.97 -11.75 15.49
C LEU A 356 4.18 -10.86 14.51
N CYS A 357 3.93 -9.61 14.88
CA CYS A 357 3.22 -8.67 14.02
C CYS A 357 3.98 -8.43 12.71
N ILE A 358 5.28 -8.14 12.77
CA ILE A 358 6.05 -7.89 11.55
C ILE A 358 6.18 -9.14 10.68
N PHE A 359 6.25 -10.32 11.28
CA PHE A 359 6.20 -11.56 10.53
C PHE A 359 4.88 -11.68 9.75
N LEU A 360 3.73 -11.49 10.40
CA LEU A 360 2.43 -11.59 9.74
C LEU A 360 2.25 -10.48 8.68
N PHE A 361 2.57 -9.24 9.02
CA PHE A 361 2.42 -8.08 8.14
C PHE A 361 3.33 -8.18 6.92
N ALA A 362 4.62 -8.32 7.14
CA ALA A 362 5.58 -8.37 6.04
C ALA A 362 5.49 -9.67 5.23
N PHE A 363 5.14 -10.79 5.85
CA PHE A 363 4.92 -12.02 5.12
C PHE A 363 3.67 -11.97 4.24
N SER A 364 2.57 -11.35 4.70
CA SER A 364 1.42 -11.10 3.83
C SER A 364 1.78 -10.16 2.66
N SER A 365 2.65 -9.17 2.91
CA SER A 365 3.14 -8.28 1.84
C SER A 365 4.03 -9.01 0.85
N LEU A 366 4.90 -9.94 1.27
CA LEU A 366 5.68 -10.78 0.35
C LEU A 366 4.76 -11.48 -0.67
N VAL A 367 3.64 -11.99 -0.20
CA VAL A 367 2.66 -12.71 -1.03
C VAL A 367 1.86 -11.76 -1.92
N GLY A 368 1.43 -10.61 -1.40
CA GLY A 368 0.71 -9.57 -2.16
C GLY A 368 1.57 -8.95 -3.25
N ASN A 369 2.82 -8.61 -2.92
CA ASN A 369 3.80 -8.04 -3.85
C ASN A 369 4.16 -9.03 -4.98
N TYR A 370 4.31 -10.31 -4.65
CA TYR A 370 4.48 -11.34 -5.66
C TYR A 370 3.30 -11.33 -6.64
N TYR A 371 2.06 -11.26 -6.14
CA TYR A 371 0.88 -11.25 -7.00
C TYR A 371 0.90 -10.05 -7.98
N TYR A 372 1.30 -8.86 -7.54
CA TYR A 372 1.42 -7.70 -8.43
C TYR A 372 2.43 -7.96 -9.56
N GLY A 373 3.58 -8.55 -9.22
CA GLY A 373 4.57 -8.95 -10.21
C GLY A 373 4.06 -10.02 -11.17
N GLU A 374 3.35 -11.05 -10.67
CA GLU A 374 2.73 -12.11 -11.48
C GLU A 374 1.72 -11.55 -12.48
N ALA A 375 0.82 -10.65 -12.03
CA ALA A 375 -0.19 -10.03 -12.88
C ALA A 375 0.44 -9.20 -14.02
N ASN A 376 1.54 -8.51 -13.75
CA ASN A 376 2.26 -7.73 -14.75
C ASN A 376 3.14 -8.60 -15.66
N LEU A 377 3.69 -9.70 -15.18
CA LEU A 377 4.38 -10.66 -16.04
C LEU A 377 3.41 -11.31 -17.03
N GLU A 378 2.19 -11.65 -16.60
CA GLU A 378 1.16 -12.19 -17.47
C GLU A 378 0.67 -11.21 -18.53
N PHE A 379 0.75 -9.90 -18.26
CA PHE A 379 0.53 -8.88 -19.30
C PHE A 379 1.63 -8.89 -20.37
N LEU A 380 2.89 -9.14 -19.96
CA LEU A 380 4.04 -9.18 -20.88
C LEU A 380 4.12 -10.48 -21.68
N THR A 381 3.86 -11.62 -21.02
CA THR A 381 4.02 -12.96 -21.63
C THR A 381 3.14 -14.02 -20.99
N LYS A 382 2.69 -14.98 -21.80
CA LYS A 382 1.97 -16.16 -21.32
C LYS A 382 2.88 -17.41 -21.18
N SER A 383 4.20 -17.24 -21.22
CA SER A 383 5.18 -18.32 -21.14
C SER A 383 5.25 -18.93 -19.73
N LYS A 384 5.01 -20.26 -19.64
CA LYS A 384 5.15 -21.02 -18.38
C LYS A 384 6.58 -21.00 -17.85
N THR A 385 7.58 -21.00 -18.75
CA THR A 385 8.99 -20.94 -18.37
C THR A 385 9.33 -19.57 -17.75
N SER A 386 8.85 -18.47 -18.35
CA SER A 386 9.06 -17.13 -17.79
C SER A 386 8.43 -17.02 -16.41
N MET A 387 7.24 -17.58 -16.20
CA MET A 387 6.58 -17.62 -14.90
C MET A 387 7.38 -18.44 -13.87
N LEU A 388 7.94 -19.58 -14.26
CA LEU A 388 8.78 -20.39 -13.36
C LEU A 388 10.05 -19.62 -12.96
N VAL A 389 10.74 -19.01 -13.93
CA VAL A 389 11.95 -18.20 -13.68
C VAL A 389 11.61 -17.03 -12.73
N PHE A 390 10.51 -16.34 -12.98
CA PHE A 390 10.04 -15.24 -12.13
C PHE A 390 9.81 -15.71 -10.68
N ARG A 391 9.14 -16.85 -10.47
CA ARG A 391 8.92 -17.41 -9.12
C ARG A 391 10.22 -17.74 -8.41
N VAL A 392 11.16 -18.35 -9.10
CA VAL A 392 12.48 -18.68 -8.55
C VAL A 392 13.25 -17.42 -8.18
N LEU A 393 13.25 -16.40 -9.06
CA LEU A 393 13.90 -15.12 -8.79
C LEU A 393 13.28 -14.39 -7.59
N THR A 394 11.94 -14.40 -7.46
CA THR A 394 11.26 -13.80 -6.30
C THR A 394 11.69 -14.48 -5.00
N VAL A 395 11.71 -15.81 -4.96
CA VAL A 395 12.18 -16.57 -3.78
C VAL A 395 13.65 -16.26 -3.46
N ALA A 396 14.49 -16.17 -4.48
CA ALA A 396 15.90 -15.79 -4.31
C ALA A 396 16.05 -14.38 -3.73
N CYS A 397 15.23 -13.40 -4.21
CA CYS A 397 15.22 -12.03 -3.67
C CYS A 397 14.78 -11.98 -2.20
N VAL A 398 13.84 -12.82 -1.78
CA VAL A 398 13.45 -12.95 -0.36
C VAL A 398 14.64 -13.41 0.50
N TYR A 399 15.38 -14.42 0.07
CA TYR A 399 16.59 -14.88 0.77
C TYR A 399 17.66 -13.80 0.82
N LEU A 400 18.00 -13.21 -0.35
CA LEU A 400 19.03 -12.18 -0.45
C LEU A 400 18.69 -10.93 0.37
N GLY A 401 17.40 -10.55 0.38
CA GLY A 401 16.90 -9.45 1.19
C GLY A 401 17.13 -9.66 2.68
N SER A 402 16.92 -10.88 3.18
CA SER A 402 17.13 -11.21 4.59
C SER A 402 18.54 -10.95 5.08
N VAL A 403 19.56 -11.12 4.22
CA VAL A 403 20.98 -10.95 4.56
C VAL A 403 21.56 -9.60 4.14
N ALA A 404 20.78 -8.76 3.46
CA ALA A 404 21.21 -7.46 2.96
C ALA A 404 21.27 -6.38 4.06
N SER A 405 21.97 -5.27 3.80
CA SER A 405 22.00 -4.13 4.72
C SER A 405 20.73 -3.30 4.64
N LEU A 406 20.21 -2.85 5.80
CA LEU A 406 18.97 -2.07 5.92
C LEU A 406 18.97 -0.82 5.03
N GLY A 407 20.03 -0.01 5.08
CA GLY A 407 20.08 1.26 4.35
C GLY A 407 19.92 1.09 2.86
N LEU A 408 20.70 0.19 2.25
CA LEU A 408 20.67 -0.05 0.81
C LEU A 408 19.31 -0.54 0.32
N VAL A 409 18.68 -1.43 1.07
CA VAL A 409 17.37 -2.01 0.71
C VAL A 409 16.29 -0.93 0.67
N TRP A 410 16.26 -0.04 1.66
CA TRP A 410 15.31 1.07 1.72
C TRP A 410 15.59 2.14 0.65
N ASP A 411 16.85 2.45 0.38
CA ASP A 411 17.19 3.46 -0.62
C ASP A 411 16.82 3.02 -2.04
N ILE A 412 17.04 1.74 -2.39
CA ILE A 412 16.60 1.18 -3.67
C ILE A 412 15.06 1.15 -3.75
N ALA A 413 14.39 0.80 -2.66
CA ALA A 413 12.92 0.80 -2.60
C ALA A 413 12.35 2.20 -2.83
N ASP A 414 12.94 3.22 -2.24
CA ASP A 414 12.53 4.61 -2.42
C ASP A 414 12.66 5.08 -3.87
N VAL A 415 13.74 4.72 -4.55
CA VAL A 415 13.95 5.07 -5.97
C VAL A 415 12.93 4.36 -6.85
N SER A 416 12.77 3.04 -6.70
CA SER A 416 11.85 2.25 -7.53
C SER A 416 10.40 2.68 -7.35
N MET A 417 9.98 2.92 -6.10
CA MET A 417 8.68 3.48 -5.74
C MET A 417 8.45 4.85 -6.40
N GLY A 418 9.45 5.72 -6.33
CA GLY A 418 9.37 7.07 -6.89
C GLY A 418 9.17 7.06 -8.41
N ILE A 419 9.90 6.24 -9.13
CA ILE A 419 9.78 6.09 -10.59
C ILE A 419 8.39 5.55 -10.96
N MET A 420 7.91 4.55 -10.25
CA MET A 420 6.60 3.94 -10.46
C MET A 420 5.46 4.93 -10.22
N ALA A 421 5.49 5.65 -9.09
CA ALA A 421 4.50 6.66 -8.74
C ALA A 421 4.48 7.82 -9.74
N LEU A 422 5.66 8.33 -10.16
CA LEU A 422 5.77 9.39 -11.16
C LEU A 422 5.05 9.02 -12.45
N MET A 423 5.29 7.82 -12.97
CA MET A 423 4.70 7.35 -14.22
C MET A 423 3.18 7.17 -14.08
N ASN A 424 2.72 6.51 -13.01
CA ASN A 424 1.31 6.24 -12.83
C ASN A 424 0.48 7.51 -12.59
N ILE A 425 0.97 8.43 -11.74
CA ILE A 425 0.25 9.68 -11.43
C ILE A 425 0.01 10.51 -12.68
N VAL A 426 0.99 10.60 -13.58
CA VAL A 426 0.82 11.31 -14.86
C VAL A 426 -0.28 10.66 -15.70
N VAL A 427 -0.28 9.34 -15.81
CA VAL A 427 -1.30 8.60 -16.58
C VAL A 427 -2.69 8.76 -16.00
N ILE A 428 -2.84 8.59 -14.68
CA ILE A 428 -4.16 8.74 -14.06
C ILE A 428 -4.63 10.21 -14.07
N ALA A 429 -3.74 11.19 -14.10
CA ALA A 429 -4.11 12.59 -14.27
C ALA A 429 -4.77 12.82 -15.64
N ILE A 430 -4.22 12.25 -16.72
CA ILE A 430 -4.80 12.29 -18.07
C ILE A 430 -6.15 11.57 -18.10
N LEU A 431 -6.26 10.42 -17.45
CA LEU A 431 -7.48 9.60 -17.46
C LEU A 431 -8.52 10.04 -16.40
N SER A 432 -8.18 10.96 -15.50
CA SER A 432 -9.06 11.36 -14.40
C SER A 432 -10.44 11.88 -14.83
N PRO A 433 -10.64 12.57 -15.97
CA PRO A 433 -11.98 12.95 -16.40
C PRO A 433 -12.92 11.76 -16.59
N LYS A 434 -12.42 10.65 -17.16
CA LYS A 434 -13.19 9.40 -17.32
C LYS A 434 -13.56 8.80 -15.95
N ALA A 435 -12.60 8.70 -15.04
CA ALA A 435 -12.86 8.18 -13.69
C ALA A 435 -13.86 9.05 -12.91
N VAL A 436 -13.75 10.38 -13.01
CA VAL A 436 -14.70 11.33 -12.38
C VAL A 436 -16.11 11.15 -12.92
N ALA A 437 -16.28 10.95 -14.23
CA ALA A 437 -17.59 10.69 -14.83
C ALA A 437 -18.23 9.40 -14.26
N ILE A 438 -17.42 8.31 -14.13
CA ILE A 438 -17.86 7.03 -13.54
C ILE A 438 -18.22 7.20 -12.05
N ILE A 439 -17.43 7.98 -11.28
CA ILE A 439 -17.71 8.27 -9.88
C ILE A 439 -19.00 9.07 -9.73
N ASN A 440 -19.25 10.03 -10.62
CA ASN A 440 -20.47 10.82 -10.59
C ASN A 440 -21.71 9.97 -10.92
N ASP A 441 -21.61 9.01 -11.83
CA ASP A 441 -22.67 8.03 -12.10
C ASP A 441 -23.00 7.22 -10.85
N TYR A 442 -21.97 6.67 -10.18
CA TYR A 442 -22.15 5.98 -8.90
C TYR A 442 -22.88 6.84 -7.87
N ILE A 443 -22.43 8.07 -7.65
CA ILE A 443 -23.03 9.01 -6.70
C ILE A 443 -24.50 9.30 -7.06
N LYS A 444 -24.83 9.47 -8.34
CA LYS A 444 -26.20 9.67 -8.80
C LYS A 444 -27.07 8.49 -8.43
N GLN A 445 -26.67 7.26 -8.76
CA GLN A 445 -27.43 6.06 -8.44
C GLN A 445 -27.59 5.86 -6.91
N ARG A 446 -26.56 6.19 -6.11
CA ARG A 446 -26.65 6.15 -4.63
C ARG A 446 -27.67 7.16 -4.07
N LYS A 447 -27.72 8.37 -4.62
CA LYS A 447 -28.73 9.38 -4.23
C LYS A 447 -30.17 8.93 -4.54
N GLU A 448 -30.34 8.09 -5.56
CA GLU A 448 -31.63 7.48 -5.90
C GLU A 448 -31.96 6.24 -5.02
N GLY A 449 -31.12 5.91 -4.02
CA GLY A 449 -31.31 4.76 -3.13
C GLY A 449 -30.99 3.41 -3.76
N LYS A 450 -30.39 3.38 -4.95
CA LYS A 450 -30.09 2.15 -5.70
C LYS A 450 -28.78 1.50 -5.24
N ASN A 451 -28.67 0.19 -5.46
CA ASN A 451 -27.37 -0.51 -5.48
C ASN A 451 -26.74 -0.27 -6.86
N PRO A 452 -25.65 0.52 -6.97
CA PRO A 452 -25.16 0.98 -8.28
C PRO A 452 -24.72 -0.16 -9.21
N VAL A 453 -25.14 -0.05 -10.46
CA VAL A 453 -24.79 -0.95 -11.55
C VAL A 453 -24.21 -0.12 -12.70
N PHE A 454 -23.04 -0.49 -13.16
CA PHE A 454 -22.32 0.21 -14.21
C PHE A 454 -22.64 -0.35 -15.61
N ARG A 455 -22.81 0.54 -16.57
CA ARG A 455 -22.90 0.24 -18.00
C ARG A 455 -22.00 1.23 -18.74
N ALA A 456 -21.05 0.72 -19.50
CA ALA A 456 -20.08 1.58 -20.19
C ALA A 456 -20.73 2.58 -21.16
N LYS A 457 -21.81 2.16 -21.85
CA LYS A 457 -22.58 2.98 -22.78
C LYS A 457 -23.24 4.23 -22.17
N ASP A 458 -23.43 4.23 -20.85
CA ASP A 458 -24.05 5.35 -20.14
C ASP A 458 -23.04 6.50 -19.86
N ILE A 459 -21.74 6.26 -20.11
CA ILE A 459 -20.66 7.23 -19.92
C ILE A 459 -20.11 7.69 -21.29
N PRO A 460 -20.35 8.94 -21.71
CA PRO A 460 -19.86 9.44 -23.00
C PRO A 460 -18.32 9.37 -23.11
N GLY A 461 -17.84 8.91 -24.28
CA GLY A 461 -16.40 8.82 -24.57
C GLY A 461 -15.65 7.71 -23.85
N LEU A 462 -16.36 6.76 -23.22
CA LEU A 462 -15.77 5.57 -22.63
C LEU A 462 -15.78 4.44 -23.68
N GLU A 463 -14.59 4.01 -24.07
CA GLU A 463 -14.37 2.97 -25.09
C GLU A 463 -13.43 1.88 -24.55
N ASN A 464 -13.40 0.72 -25.23
CA ASN A 464 -12.50 -0.41 -24.91
C ASN A 464 -12.69 -1.01 -23.50
N THR A 465 -13.93 -1.09 -23.03
CA THR A 465 -14.32 -1.59 -21.71
C THR A 465 -14.88 -3.01 -21.76
N GLU A 466 -14.07 -3.96 -22.17
CA GLU A 466 -14.38 -5.36 -22.50
C GLU A 466 -15.36 -6.08 -21.54
N CYS A 467 -15.37 -5.75 -20.27
CA CYS A 467 -16.18 -6.43 -19.25
C CYS A 467 -17.50 -5.71 -18.89
N TRP A 468 -17.85 -4.61 -19.58
CA TRP A 468 -18.96 -3.74 -19.20
C TRP A 468 -19.91 -3.38 -20.34
N ASP A 469 -19.81 -4.13 -21.43
CA ASP A 469 -20.54 -3.85 -22.68
C ASP A 469 -21.95 -4.50 -22.73
N ASP A 470 -22.38 -5.22 -21.67
CA ASP A 470 -23.69 -5.88 -21.54
C ASP A 470 -24.78 -4.98 -20.96
#